data_21d374563a299a83bd766cf209c8349a
#
_entry.id   21d374563a299a83bd766cf209c8349a
#
_cell.length_a   1.000
_cell.length_b   1.000
_cell.length_c   1.000
_cell.angle_alpha   90.00
_cell.angle_beta   90.00
_cell.angle_gamma   90.00
#
_symmetry.space_group_name_H-M   'P 1'
#
loop_
_entity.id
_entity.type
_entity.pdbx_description
1 polymer ?
#
loop_
_entity_poly.entity_id
_entity_poly.type
_entity_poly.pdbx_seq_one_letter_code
_entity_poly.pdbx_strand_id
1 'polypeptide(L)'
;MAIKSWNEMRQVDISKYVKQRDKADYLPWAECLKLLYENGAEKVSIRTLTDVNGSSLFMSDQTFTDKNGGTNRCYEVRLEVVIDGNVYTFNYPVMNGINPVRDNLMNQNAVHKAQMRAFVKCVAINTGLGFDLWRDDSDIENDAEDLTKHSLWAIKERMQIAYTNAIKKGMSTGDIAKAVNKTEDEVSLLFTYFDQLNRFEKELNAL
;
A
#
# COMPACT_ATOMS: atom_id res chain seq x y z
N MET A 1 -26.15 -13.86 21.27
CA MET A 1 -26.10 -12.42 21.64
C MET A 1 -26.01 -11.65 20.34
N ALA A 2 -26.68 -10.51 20.20
CA ALA A 2 -26.52 -9.69 19.00
C ALA A 2 -25.16 -9.01 18.95
N ILE A 3 -24.62 -8.79 17.75
CA ILE A 3 -23.39 -8.03 17.56
C ILE A 3 -23.53 -6.63 18.20
N LYS A 4 -22.47 -6.15 18.82
CA LYS A 4 -22.43 -4.80 19.43
C LYS A 4 -22.77 -3.72 18.40
N SER A 5 -23.29 -2.59 18.87
CA SER A 5 -23.57 -1.43 18.03
C SER A 5 -22.29 -0.88 17.39
N TRP A 6 -22.40 -0.10 16.30
CA TRP A 6 -21.28 0.49 15.57
C TRP A 6 -20.33 1.27 16.51
N ASN A 7 -20.89 2.08 17.43
CA ASN A 7 -20.08 2.86 18.36
C ASN A 7 -19.34 1.99 19.36
N GLU A 8 -19.96 0.91 19.85
CA GLU A 8 -19.30 -0.03 20.77
C GLU A 8 -18.21 -0.83 20.07
N MET A 9 -18.45 -1.26 18.83
CA MET A 9 -17.48 -1.98 18.02
C MET A 9 -16.26 -1.11 17.68
N ARG A 10 -16.46 0.19 17.43
CA ARG A 10 -15.37 1.13 17.20
C ARG A 10 -14.46 1.30 18.42
N GLN A 11 -15.00 1.12 19.66
CA GLN A 11 -14.24 1.21 20.90
C GLN A 11 -13.52 -0.09 21.27
N VAL A 12 -13.66 -1.16 20.45
CA VAL A 12 -12.94 -2.42 20.70
C VAL A 12 -11.44 -2.18 20.55
N ASP A 13 -10.69 -2.51 21.61
CA ASP A 13 -9.22 -2.42 21.55
C ASP A 13 -8.65 -3.50 20.63
N ILE A 14 -8.15 -3.05 19.50
CA ILE A 14 -7.50 -3.89 18.47
C ILE A 14 -5.98 -3.81 18.50
N SER A 15 -5.39 -3.01 19.39
CA SER A 15 -3.95 -2.66 19.38
C SER A 15 -3.02 -3.88 19.33
N LYS A 16 -3.36 -4.94 20.08
CA LYS A 16 -2.57 -6.20 20.11
C LYS A 16 -2.67 -7.05 18.82
N TYR A 17 -3.63 -6.75 17.95
CA TYR A 17 -3.87 -7.50 16.71
C TYR A 17 -3.38 -6.74 15.46
N VAL A 18 -3.18 -5.43 15.59
CA VAL A 18 -2.68 -4.58 14.51
C VAL A 18 -1.25 -5.00 14.17
N LYS A 19 -0.99 -5.11 12.87
CA LYS A 19 0.34 -5.35 12.31
C LYS A 19 0.72 -4.19 11.41
N GLN A 20 2.02 -3.91 11.35
CA GLN A 20 2.55 -2.89 10.45
C GLN A 20 3.20 -3.51 9.23
N ARG A 21 2.90 -2.96 8.07
CA ARG A 21 3.56 -3.29 6.81
C ARG A 21 3.71 -2.04 5.96
N ASP A 22 4.90 -1.80 5.45
CA ASP A 22 5.19 -0.67 4.55
C ASP A 22 4.72 0.68 5.14
N LYS A 23 4.92 0.86 6.46
CA LYS A 23 4.48 2.03 7.27
C LYS A 23 2.96 2.19 7.44
N ALA A 24 2.16 1.26 6.96
CA ALA A 24 0.72 1.26 7.17
C ALA A 24 0.33 0.21 8.23
N ASP A 25 -0.50 0.62 9.17
CA ASP A 25 -1.10 -0.25 10.14
C ASP A 25 -2.28 -1.01 9.50
N TYR A 26 -2.42 -2.29 9.80
CA TYR A 26 -3.53 -3.08 9.29
C TYR A 26 -3.98 -4.15 10.28
N LEU A 27 -5.28 -4.44 10.25
CA LEU A 27 -5.86 -5.57 10.97
C LEU A 27 -5.89 -6.79 10.03
N PRO A 28 -5.21 -7.92 10.36
CA PRO A 28 -5.31 -9.13 9.58
C PRO A 28 -6.76 -9.64 9.51
N TRP A 29 -7.18 -10.14 8.35
CA TRP A 29 -8.56 -10.60 8.13
C TRP A 29 -8.99 -11.69 9.12
N ALA A 30 -8.09 -12.59 9.51
CA ALA A 30 -8.40 -13.65 10.47
C ALA A 30 -8.66 -13.08 11.87
N GLU A 31 -7.89 -12.07 12.30
CA GLU A 31 -8.12 -11.39 13.56
C GLU A 31 -9.41 -10.55 13.52
N CYS A 32 -9.69 -9.91 12.38
CA CYS A 32 -10.94 -9.19 12.16
C CYS A 32 -12.15 -10.14 12.32
N LEU A 33 -12.11 -11.30 11.68
CA LEU A 33 -13.15 -12.31 11.79
C LEU A 33 -13.32 -12.83 13.23
N LYS A 34 -12.22 -13.13 13.90
CA LYS A 34 -12.21 -13.53 15.31
C LYS A 34 -12.86 -12.49 16.21
N LEU A 35 -12.48 -11.22 16.03
CA LEU A 35 -13.01 -10.11 16.82
C LEU A 35 -14.53 -9.89 16.59
N LEU A 36 -15.05 -10.15 15.39
CA LEU A 36 -16.49 -10.13 15.15
C LEU A 36 -17.21 -11.14 16.03
N TYR A 37 -16.73 -12.40 16.08
CA TYR A 37 -17.32 -13.42 16.95
C TYR A 37 -17.18 -13.12 18.43
N GLU A 38 -16.00 -12.64 18.88
CA GLU A 38 -15.77 -12.24 20.26
C GLU A 38 -16.68 -11.06 20.72
N ASN A 39 -17.17 -10.27 19.75
CA ASN A 39 -18.04 -9.13 20.03
C ASN A 39 -19.51 -9.35 19.63
N GLY A 40 -19.94 -10.60 19.55
CA GLY A 40 -21.34 -11.00 19.52
C GLY A 40 -21.90 -11.42 18.17
N ALA A 41 -21.09 -11.42 17.10
CA ALA A 41 -21.56 -12.02 15.84
C ALA A 41 -21.75 -13.53 16.00
N GLU A 42 -22.90 -14.06 15.56
CA GLU A 42 -23.20 -15.49 15.59
C GLU A 42 -22.83 -16.17 14.28
N LYS A 43 -22.98 -15.48 13.17
CA LYS A 43 -22.68 -16.04 11.84
C LYS A 43 -22.09 -14.97 10.92
N VAL A 44 -20.90 -15.24 10.42
CA VAL A 44 -20.23 -14.39 9.42
C VAL A 44 -19.96 -15.24 8.19
N SER A 45 -20.34 -14.75 7.02
CA SER A 45 -19.97 -15.36 5.74
C SER A 45 -19.42 -14.32 4.78
N ILE A 46 -18.46 -14.73 3.96
CA ILE A 46 -17.80 -13.92 2.95
C ILE A 46 -18.00 -14.61 1.61
N ARG A 47 -18.62 -13.94 0.68
CA ARG A 47 -18.81 -14.42 -0.68
C ARG A 47 -18.16 -13.47 -1.68
N THR A 48 -17.26 -14.00 -2.47
CA THR A 48 -16.74 -13.25 -3.63
C THR A 48 -17.80 -13.25 -4.72
N LEU A 49 -18.15 -12.08 -5.20
CA LEU A 49 -19.04 -11.94 -6.35
C LEU A 49 -18.25 -12.21 -7.63
N THR A 50 -18.92 -12.78 -8.62
CA THR A 50 -18.35 -13.08 -9.93
C THR A 50 -19.10 -12.37 -11.03
N ASP A 51 -18.43 -12.12 -12.14
CA ASP A 51 -19.04 -11.64 -13.36
C ASP A 51 -19.86 -12.77 -14.06
N VAL A 52 -20.40 -12.47 -15.21
CA VAL A 52 -21.20 -13.41 -16.02
C VAL A 52 -20.39 -14.62 -16.50
N ASN A 53 -19.07 -14.55 -16.50
CA ASN A 53 -18.16 -15.61 -16.90
C ASN A 53 -17.61 -16.39 -15.68
N GLY A 54 -18.06 -16.07 -14.47
CA GLY A 54 -17.59 -16.69 -13.23
C GLY A 54 -16.25 -16.14 -12.72
N SER A 55 -15.72 -15.05 -13.30
CA SER A 55 -14.50 -14.40 -12.83
C SER A 55 -14.78 -13.58 -11.57
N SER A 56 -13.96 -13.73 -10.55
CA SER A 56 -13.98 -12.90 -9.34
C SER A 56 -13.20 -11.58 -9.50
N LEU A 57 -12.56 -11.37 -10.64
CA LEU A 57 -11.86 -10.16 -10.99
C LEU A 57 -12.71 -9.38 -11.99
N PHE A 58 -13.11 -8.18 -11.60
CA PHE A 58 -13.78 -7.23 -12.47
C PHE A 58 -12.75 -6.29 -13.07
N MET A 59 -12.93 -5.97 -14.33
CA MET A 59 -11.99 -5.19 -15.12
C MET A 59 -12.76 -4.12 -15.90
N SER A 60 -12.25 -2.89 -15.91
CA SER A 60 -12.86 -1.82 -16.71
C SER A 60 -12.69 -2.08 -18.20
N ASP A 61 -13.69 -1.75 -19.00
CA ASP A 61 -13.60 -1.79 -20.47
C ASP A 61 -12.68 -0.70 -20.99
N GLN A 62 -12.58 0.42 -20.26
CA GLN A 62 -11.72 1.54 -20.63
C GLN A 62 -10.29 1.29 -20.16
N THR A 63 -9.35 1.73 -20.98
CA THR A 63 -7.93 1.78 -20.66
C THR A 63 -7.55 3.20 -20.26
N PHE A 64 -6.61 3.31 -19.34
CA PHE A 64 -6.07 4.57 -18.85
C PHE A 64 -4.58 4.62 -19.19
N THR A 65 -4.12 5.77 -19.67
CA THR A 65 -2.69 5.97 -19.98
C THR A 65 -2.03 6.69 -18.82
N ASP A 66 -0.96 6.14 -18.29
CA ASP A 66 -0.15 6.79 -17.26
C ASP A 66 0.78 7.87 -17.87
N LYS A 67 1.44 8.64 -17.01
CA LYS A 67 2.35 9.72 -17.43
C LYS A 67 3.51 9.25 -18.33
N ASN A 68 3.84 7.96 -18.29
CA ASN A 68 4.93 7.35 -19.08
C ASN A 68 4.41 6.67 -20.36
N GLY A 69 3.13 6.86 -20.69
CA GLY A 69 2.50 6.25 -21.87
C GLY A 69 2.13 4.78 -21.68
N GLY A 70 2.26 4.23 -20.47
CA GLY A 70 1.82 2.86 -20.16
C GLY A 70 0.30 2.80 -20.07
N THR A 71 -0.31 1.80 -20.71
CA THR A 71 -1.75 1.58 -20.70
C THR A 71 -2.13 0.63 -19.58
N ASN A 72 -3.10 1.03 -18.77
CA ASN A 72 -3.63 0.25 -17.66
C ASN A 72 -5.16 0.19 -17.71
N ARG A 73 -5.71 -0.80 -17.02
CA ARG A 73 -7.15 -0.91 -16.73
C ARG A 73 -7.38 -0.78 -15.24
N CYS A 74 -8.60 -0.46 -14.84
CA CYS A 74 -8.99 -0.57 -13.45
C CYS A 74 -9.40 -2.01 -13.14
N TYR A 75 -8.85 -2.55 -12.08
CA TYR A 75 -9.16 -3.89 -11.58
C TYR A 75 -9.75 -3.78 -10.18
N GLU A 76 -10.87 -4.46 -9.97
CA GLU A 76 -11.52 -4.50 -8.66
C GLU A 76 -12.01 -5.89 -8.31
N VAL A 77 -12.14 -6.15 -7.04
CA VAL A 77 -12.86 -7.29 -6.49
C VAL A 77 -14.17 -6.80 -5.87
N ARG A 78 -15.20 -7.65 -5.89
CA ARG A 78 -16.49 -7.37 -5.28
C ARG A 78 -16.82 -8.46 -4.28
N LEU A 79 -17.19 -8.06 -3.09
CA LEU A 79 -17.55 -8.96 -2.00
C LEU A 79 -18.96 -8.70 -1.50
N GLU A 80 -19.56 -9.76 -1.03
CA GLU A 80 -20.71 -9.75 -0.16
C GLU A 80 -20.29 -10.32 1.20
N VAL A 81 -20.49 -9.54 2.25
CA VAL A 81 -20.26 -9.93 3.63
C VAL A 81 -21.59 -10.00 4.33
N VAL A 82 -21.92 -11.14 4.92
CA VAL A 82 -23.17 -11.29 5.68
C VAL A 82 -22.80 -11.50 7.14
N ILE A 83 -23.31 -10.64 8.01
CA ILE A 83 -23.14 -10.70 9.47
C ILE A 83 -24.52 -10.81 10.08
N ASP A 84 -24.85 -11.94 10.70
CA ASP A 84 -26.12 -12.20 11.38
C ASP A 84 -27.35 -11.85 10.52
N GLY A 85 -27.27 -12.19 9.22
CA GLY A 85 -28.33 -11.93 8.25
C GLY A 85 -28.30 -10.56 7.58
N ASN A 86 -27.52 -9.60 8.08
CA ASN A 86 -27.33 -8.32 7.42
C ASN A 86 -26.32 -8.47 6.28
N VAL A 87 -26.69 -8.03 5.09
CA VAL A 87 -25.89 -8.19 3.86
C VAL A 87 -25.22 -6.87 3.51
N TYR A 88 -23.91 -6.88 3.36
CA TYR A 88 -23.08 -5.74 2.97
C TYR A 88 -22.31 -6.07 1.71
N THR A 89 -22.37 -5.21 0.72
CA THR A 89 -21.59 -5.34 -0.51
C THR A 89 -20.46 -4.30 -0.52
N PHE A 90 -19.29 -4.71 -1.00
CA PHE A 90 -18.14 -3.83 -1.05
C PHE A 90 -17.25 -4.11 -2.26
N ASN A 91 -16.88 -3.04 -2.96
CA ASN A 91 -15.95 -3.09 -4.07
C ASN A 91 -14.59 -2.56 -3.61
N TYR A 92 -13.51 -3.20 -4.02
CA TYR A 92 -12.17 -2.79 -3.64
C TYR A 92 -11.20 -2.91 -4.82
N PRO A 93 -10.39 -1.87 -5.10
CA PRO A 93 -9.41 -1.91 -6.16
C PRO A 93 -8.33 -2.95 -5.86
N VAL A 94 -7.83 -3.61 -6.89
CA VAL A 94 -6.66 -4.48 -6.74
C VAL A 94 -5.41 -3.62 -6.71
N MET A 95 -4.66 -3.72 -5.61
CA MET A 95 -3.51 -2.88 -5.33
C MET A 95 -2.20 -3.66 -5.39
N ASN A 96 -1.14 -3.00 -5.84
CA ASN A 96 0.24 -3.42 -5.67
C ASN A 96 0.97 -2.40 -4.78
N GLY A 97 1.13 -2.73 -3.49
CA GLY A 97 1.52 -1.77 -2.47
C GLY A 97 0.41 -0.71 -2.28
N ILE A 98 0.75 0.55 -2.46
CA ILE A 98 -0.16 1.70 -2.39
C ILE A 98 -0.75 2.07 -3.77
N ASN A 99 -0.21 1.55 -4.86
CA ASN A 99 -0.64 1.87 -6.22
C ASN A 99 -1.64 0.83 -6.76
N PRO A 100 -2.58 1.23 -7.62
CA PRO A 100 -3.38 0.29 -8.39
C PRO A 100 -2.48 -0.67 -9.18
N VAL A 101 -2.89 -1.93 -9.25
CA VAL A 101 -2.13 -2.94 -10.00
C VAL A 101 -2.13 -2.62 -11.50
N ARG A 102 -1.01 -2.85 -12.16
CA ARG A 102 -0.90 -2.76 -13.62
C ARG A 102 -1.17 -4.11 -14.27
N ASP A 103 -1.58 -4.12 -15.54
CA ASP A 103 -1.93 -5.33 -16.29
C ASP A 103 -0.86 -6.42 -16.19
N ASN A 104 0.40 -6.06 -16.34
CA ASN A 104 1.53 -6.99 -16.31
C ASN A 104 1.91 -7.50 -14.90
N LEU A 105 1.33 -6.92 -13.84
CA LEU A 105 1.57 -7.30 -12.45
C LEU A 105 0.38 -8.02 -11.84
N MET A 106 -0.72 -8.18 -12.59
CA MET A 106 -1.91 -8.88 -12.13
C MET A 106 -1.61 -10.37 -11.93
N ASN A 107 -2.02 -10.89 -10.78
CA ASN A 107 -1.91 -12.31 -10.45
C ASN A 107 -2.93 -12.69 -9.38
N GLN A 108 -3.16 -13.99 -9.22
CA GLN A 108 -4.15 -14.51 -8.25
C GLN A 108 -3.87 -14.08 -6.80
N ASN A 109 -2.61 -13.92 -6.42
CA ASN A 109 -2.26 -13.49 -5.07
C ASN A 109 -2.66 -12.02 -4.84
N ALA A 110 -2.52 -11.15 -5.85
CA ALA A 110 -2.99 -9.77 -5.78
C ALA A 110 -4.51 -9.71 -5.62
N VAL A 111 -5.24 -10.53 -6.38
CA VAL A 111 -6.71 -10.67 -6.28
C VAL A 111 -7.12 -11.13 -4.88
N HIS A 112 -6.52 -12.21 -4.37
CA HIS A 112 -6.82 -12.72 -3.03
C HIS A 112 -6.53 -11.68 -1.93
N LYS A 113 -5.40 -10.99 -2.02
CA LYS A 113 -5.08 -9.91 -1.06
C LYS A 113 -6.12 -8.79 -1.11
N ALA A 114 -6.58 -8.41 -2.30
CA ALA A 114 -7.63 -7.41 -2.46
C ALA A 114 -8.95 -7.87 -1.84
N GLN A 115 -9.33 -9.14 -2.02
CA GLN A 115 -10.53 -9.72 -1.39
C GLN A 115 -10.47 -9.64 0.15
N MET A 116 -9.34 -10.00 0.74
CA MET A 116 -9.17 -9.95 2.20
C MET A 116 -9.16 -8.52 2.74
N ARG A 117 -8.57 -7.57 2.02
CA ARG A 117 -8.63 -6.15 2.37
C ARG A 117 -10.04 -5.58 2.24
N ALA A 118 -10.74 -5.96 1.16
CA ALA A 118 -12.15 -5.58 0.95
C ALA A 118 -13.03 -6.05 2.11
N PHE A 119 -12.83 -7.28 2.59
CA PHE A 119 -13.55 -7.82 3.75
C PHE A 119 -13.30 -6.95 4.99
N VAL A 120 -12.04 -6.70 5.36
CA VAL A 120 -11.72 -5.92 6.58
C VAL A 120 -12.27 -4.50 6.47
N LYS A 121 -12.14 -3.84 5.31
CA LYS A 121 -12.68 -2.49 5.10
C LYS A 121 -14.20 -2.46 5.12
N CYS A 122 -14.86 -3.46 4.53
CA CYS A 122 -16.31 -3.63 4.59
C CYS A 122 -16.79 -3.75 6.05
N VAL A 123 -16.14 -4.60 6.85
CA VAL A 123 -16.43 -4.75 8.28
C VAL A 123 -16.23 -3.43 9.02
N ALA A 124 -15.10 -2.74 8.81
CA ALA A 124 -14.80 -1.48 9.48
C ALA A 124 -15.88 -0.42 9.23
N ILE A 125 -16.31 -0.26 7.99
CA ILE A 125 -17.33 0.74 7.60
C ILE A 125 -18.69 0.38 8.20
N ASN A 126 -19.10 -0.88 8.12
CA ASN A 126 -20.46 -1.28 8.46
C ASN A 126 -20.65 -1.62 9.94
N THR A 127 -19.60 -2.02 10.64
CA THR A 127 -19.67 -2.38 12.06
C THR A 127 -18.92 -1.44 13.00
N GLY A 128 -17.98 -0.65 12.49
CA GLY A 128 -17.08 0.19 13.30
C GLY A 128 -15.78 -0.50 13.73
N LEU A 129 -15.69 -1.82 13.66
CA LEU A 129 -14.51 -2.57 14.11
C LEU A 129 -13.25 -2.18 13.32
N GLY A 130 -12.28 -1.59 14.02
CA GLY A 130 -11.03 -1.13 13.41
C GLY A 130 -11.17 0.04 12.44
N PHE A 131 -12.28 0.78 12.52
CA PHE A 131 -12.56 1.91 11.62
C PHE A 131 -11.46 2.98 11.66
N ASP A 132 -10.89 3.24 12.83
CA ASP A 132 -9.88 4.28 13.00
C ASP A 132 -8.55 3.99 12.28
N LEU A 133 -8.30 2.74 11.86
CA LEU A 133 -7.15 2.40 11.00
C LEU A 133 -7.26 3.00 9.57
N TRP A 134 -8.47 3.42 9.17
CA TRP A 134 -8.76 3.92 7.82
C TRP A 134 -8.98 5.44 7.78
N ARG A 135 -8.87 6.14 8.94
CA ARG A 135 -9.12 7.59 9.01
C ARG A 135 -8.11 8.40 8.22
N ASP A 136 -6.88 7.93 8.19
CA ASP A 136 -5.75 8.62 7.54
C ASP A 136 -5.52 8.12 6.10
N ASP A 137 -6.38 7.22 5.59
CA ASP A 137 -6.31 6.68 4.22
C ASP A 137 -6.50 7.78 3.14
N SER A 138 -7.18 8.89 3.49
CA SER A 138 -7.36 10.04 2.59
C SER A 138 -6.07 10.81 2.29
N ASP A 139 -5.08 10.73 3.17
CA ASP A 139 -3.79 11.40 2.99
C ASP A 139 -2.84 10.57 2.11
N ILE A 140 -3.07 9.25 2.01
CA ILE A 140 -2.27 8.34 1.19
C ILE A 140 -2.48 8.57 -0.32
N GLU A 141 -3.65 9.05 -0.74
CA GLU A 141 -3.93 9.35 -2.16
C GLU A 141 -3.09 10.52 -2.69
N ASN A 142 -2.74 11.48 -1.84
CA ASN A 142 -1.87 12.60 -2.21
C ASN A 142 -0.39 12.23 -2.17
N ASP A 143 -0.01 11.21 -1.37
CA ASP A 143 1.37 10.77 -1.21
C ASP A 143 1.88 9.85 -2.33
N ALA A 144 1.03 9.30 -3.19
CA ALA A 144 1.49 8.38 -4.25
C ALA A 144 2.41 9.07 -5.29
N GLU A 145 2.19 10.35 -5.58
CA GLU A 145 3.14 11.15 -6.38
C GLU A 145 4.34 11.61 -5.55
N ASP A 146 4.12 11.92 -4.30
CA ASP A 146 5.15 12.41 -3.38
C ASP A 146 6.06 11.28 -2.88
N LEU A 147 5.53 10.07 -2.64
CA LEU A 147 6.31 8.89 -2.22
C LEU A 147 7.29 8.40 -3.30
N THR A 148 6.97 8.57 -4.60
CA THR A 148 7.93 8.25 -5.66
C THR A 148 9.05 9.28 -5.68
N LYS A 149 8.75 10.55 -5.47
CA LYS A 149 9.73 11.63 -5.32
C LYS A 149 10.47 11.50 -3.98
N HIS A 150 9.77 11.25 -2.88
CA HIS A 150 10.37 11.07 -1.54
C HIS A 150 11.17 9.77 -1.41
N SER A 151 10.80 8.67 -2.06
CA SER A 151 11.60 7.43 -2.00
C SER A 151 12.92 7.57 -2.75
N LEU A 152 12.93 8.17 -3.94
CA LEU A 152 14.15 8.46 -4.69
C LEU A 152 14.99 9.53 -3.96
N TRP A 153 14.35 10.55 -3.43
CA TRP A 153 15.02 11.61 -2.68
C TRP A 153 15.59 11.11 -1.34
N ALA A 154 14.84 10.32 -0.58
CA ALA A 154 15.31 9.71 0.67
C ALA A 154 16.39 8.64 0.46
N ILE A 155 16.38 7.94 -0.68
CA ILE A 155 17.47 7.04 -1.09
C ILE A 155 18.71 7.87 -1.40
N LYS A 156 18.58 8.92 -2.20
CA LYS A 156 19.65 9.85 -2.55
C LYS A 156 20.29 10.46 -1.30
N GLU A 157 19.49 11.01 -0.38
CA GLU A 157 19.97 11.62 0.86
C GLU A 157 20.72 10.61 1.74
N ARG A 158 20.17 9.39 1.92
CA ARG A 158 20.84 8.31 2.67
C ARG A 158 22.15 7.89 2.03
N MET A 159 22.20 7.78 0.71
CA MET A 159 23.43 7.45 -0.02
C MET A 159 24.47 8.57 0.13
N GLN A 160 24.07 9.83 0.05
CA GLN A 160 24.96 10.98 0.21
C GLN A 160 25.52 11.08 1.64
N ILE A 161 24.68 10.83 2.65
CA ILE A 161 25.09 10.75 4.06
C ILE A 161 26.07 9.57 4.27
N ALA A 162 25.77 8.39 3.74
CA ALA A 162 26.61 7.21 3.86
C ALA A 162 27.98 7.43 3.21
N TYR A 163 28.02 8.01 2.00
CA TYR A 163 29.27 8.36 1.32
C TYR A 163 30.09 9.38 2.10
N THR A 164 29.46 10.49 2.54
CA THR A 164 30.11 11.52 3.33
C THR A 164 30.71 10.95 4.62
N ASN A 165 29.99 10.04 5.29
CA ASN A 165 30.46 9.38 6.50
C ASN A 165 31.65 8.44 6.23
N ALA A 166 31.65 7.74 5.10
CA ALA A 166 32.75 6.87 4.70
C ALA A 166 34.03 7.70 4.42
N ILE A 167 33.91 8.82 3.69
CA ILE A 167 35.01 9.75 3.45
C ILE A 167 35.53 10.34 4.76
N LYS A 168 34.66 10.78 5.68
CA LYS A 168 35.05 11.26 7.02
C LYS A 168 35.79 10.21 7.85
N LYS A 169 35.55 8.93 7.61
CA LYS A 169 36.29 7.81 8.23
C LYS A 169 37.59 7.48 7.53
N GLY A 170 37.98 8.26 6.52
CA GLY A 170 39.26 8.10 5.79
C GLY A 170 39.21 7.07 4.66
N MET A 171 38.05 6.59 4.26
CA MET A 171 37.91 5.72 3.08
C MET A 171 38.10 6.50 1.79
N SER A 172 38.92 5.96 0.88
CA SER A 172 38.99 6.50 -0.49
C SER A 172 37.78 6.09 -1.32
N THR A 173 37.56 6.77 -2.45
CA THR A 173 36.51 6.39 -3.42
C THR A 173 36.71 4.94 -3.91
N GLY A 174 37.97 4.51 -4.09
CA GLY A 174 38.31 3.14 -4.46
C GLY A 174 37.94 2.11 -3.39
N ASP A 175 38.12 2.45 -2.10
CA ASP A 175 37.71 1.56 -0.99
C ASP A 175 36.17 1.42 -0.92
N ILE A 176 35.47 2.52 -1.14
CA ILE A 176 34.01 2.52 -1.19
C ILE A 176 33.52 1.69 -2.37
N ALA A 177 34.10 1.85 -3.54
CA ALA A 177 33.77 1.11 -4.74
C ALA A 177 33.92 -0.41 -4.53
N LYS A 178 35.03 -0.85 -3.92
CA LYS A 178 35.26 -2.25 -3.55
C LYS A 178 34.21 -2.76 -2.57
N ALA A 179 33.88 -1.98 -1.54
CA ALA A 179 32.91 -2.36 -0.52
C ALA A 179 31.50 -2.57 -1.06
N VAL A 180 31.11 -1.83 -2.12
CA VAL A 180 29.79 -1.95 -2.78
C VAL A 180 29.81 -2.78 -4.05
N ASN A 181 30.94 -3.44 -4.36
CA ASN A 181 31.15 -4.27 -5.57
C ASN A 181 30.90 -3.50 -6.88
N LYS A 182 31.45 -2.29 -6.97
CA LYS A 182 31.36 -1.37 -8.11
C LYS A 182 32.77 -0.92 -8.52
N THR A 183 32.88 -0.33 -9.72
CA THR A 183 34.11 0.33 -10.13
C THR A 183 34.17 1.75 -9.54
N GLU A 184 35.37 2.30 -9.45
CA GLU A 184 35.59 3.66 -8.97
C GLU A 184 34.92 4.70 -9.88
N ASP A 185 34.92 4.44 -11.19
CA ASP A 185 34.23 5.28 -12.20
C ASP A 185 32.71 5.26 -12.01
N GLU A 186 32.10 4.11 -11.73
CA GLU A 186 30.65 3.99 -11.46
C GLU A 186 30.26 4.77 -10.20
N VAL A 187 31.07 4.72 -9.14
CA VAL A 187 30.81 5.48 -7.92
C VAL A 187 30.98 6.98 -8.17
N SER A 188 32.02 7.40 -8.85
CA SER A 188 32.28 8.78 -9.20
C SER A 188 31.20 9.36 -10.11
N LEU A 189 30.73 8.60 -11.11
CA LEU A 189 29.66 8.98 -12.02
C LEU A 189 28.33 9.17 -11.28
N LEU A 190 28.01 8.30 -10.34
CA LEU A 190 26.79 8.39 -9.53
C LEU A 190 26.73 9.69 -8.74
N PHE A 191 27.85 10.11 -8.11
CA PHE A 191 27.90 11.35 -7.33
C PHE A 191 27.91 12.58 -8.21
N THR A 192 28.57 12.56 -9.37
CA THR A 192 28.51 13.63 -10.37
C THR A 192 27.05 13.84 -10.84
N TYR A 193 26.33 12.77 -11.07
CA TYR A 193 24.92 12.81 -11.46
C TYR A 193 24.02 13.40 -10.36
N PHE A 194 24.26 13.06 -9.10
CA PHE A 194 23.54 13.64 -7.96
C PHE A 194 23.82 15.15 -7.80
N ASP A 195 25.04 15.59 -8.00
CA ASP A 195 25.39 17.02 -7.96
C ASP A 195 24.74 17.83 -9.08
N GLN A 196 24.66 17.25 -10.29
CA GLN A 196 23.93 17.86 -11.41
C GLN A 196 22.44 17.98 -11.13
N LEU A 197 21.80 16.94 -10.57
CA LEU A 197 20.39 16.98 -10.17
C LEU A 197 20.13 18.05 -9.10
N ASN A 198 21.02 18.21 -8.11
CA ASN A 198 20.88 19.24 -7.09
C ASN A 198 21.00 20.66 -7.64
N ARG A 199 21.85 20.89 -8.63
CA ARG A 199 21.96 22.18 -9.32
C ARG A 199 20.72 22.50 -10.13
N PHE A 200 20.23 21.52 -10.88
CA PHE A 200 19.02 21.65 -11.69
C PHE A 200 17.78 21.92 -10.85
N GLU A 201 17.64 21.27 -9.68
CA GLU A 201 16.56 21.54 -8.73
C GLU A 201 16.61 22.97 -8.18
N LYS A 202 17.81 23.48 -7.85
CA LYS A 202 17.98 24.88 -7.41
C LYS A 202 17.65 25.90 -8.50
N GLU A 203 17.98 25.61 -9.74
CA GLU A 203 17.65 26.46 -10.89
C GLU A 203 16.14 26.46 -11.16
N LEU A 204 15.45 25.31 -11.06
CA LEU A 204 14.00 25.20 -11.20
C LEU A 204 13.24 25.94 -10.07
N ASN A 205 13.75 25.90 -8.85
CA ASN A 205 13.12 26.58 -7.71
C ASN A 205 13.37 28.10 -7.71
N ALA A 206 14.22 28.59 -8.59
CA ALA A 206 14.51 30.02 -8.78
C ALA A 206 13.67 30.68 -9.91
N LEU A 207 12.91 29.87 -10.67
CA LEU A 207 11.95 30.32 -11.69
C LEU A 207 10.58 30.58 -11.09
#